data_2b1cdcdb33a4a1d0dcfac6d8c176c54f
#
_entry.id   2b1cdcdb33a4a1d0dcfac6d8c176c54f
#
_cell.length_a   1.000
_cell.length_b   1.000
_cell.length_c   1.000
_cell.angle_alpha   90.00
_cell.angle_beta   90.00
_cell.angle_gamma   90.00
#
_symmetry.space_group_name_H-M   'P 1'
#
loop_
_entity.id
_entity.type
_entity.pdbx_description
1 polymer ?
#
loop_
_entity_poly.entity_id
_entity_poly.type
_entity_poly.pdbx_seq_one_letter_code
_entity_poly.pdbx_strand_id
1 'polypeptide(L)'
;MKKRIVSMILALSMVLSILPVSAFADAGTSAAAAETTAAGTNEETTNPVVTIKIGADGLPEKLSGPGWSCSESGRWLTITGVENAKTEYILSGNKYNWNVAITNSGNEVYLRDGVVKGQLWVGNPDACVLGGSYAEAVLENGTIDGGTYGKLTENGGSVKGGYFKDISGLQSTTQQ
;
A
#
# COMPACT_ATOMS: atom_id res chain seq x y z
N MET A 1 47.95 14.50 12.57
CA MET A 1 48.09 15.19 11.26
C MET A 1 46.69 15.44 10.69
N LYS A 2 46.37 16.71 10.51
CA LYS A 2 45.07 17.20 10.02
C LYS A 2 45.00 17.01 8.50
N LYS A 3 43.94 16.46 7.97
CA LYS A 3 43.56 16.67 6.56
C LYS A 3 42.07 17.01 6.48
N ARG A 4 41.84 18.25 6.14
CA ARG A 4 40.57 18.86 5.78
C ARG A 4 40.18 18.34 4.41
N ILE A 5 38.96 17.91 4.21
CA ILE A 5 38.37 17.73 2.89
C ILE A 5 37.25 18.74 2.73
N VAL A 6 37.44 19.52 1.70
CA VAL A 6 36.72 20.71 1.30
C VAL A 6 35.35 20.33 0.77
N SER A 7 34.34 21.05 1.28
CA SER A 7 32.98 21.08 0.75
C SER A 7 32.99 21.69 -0.64
N MET A 8 32.41 20.97 -1.61
CA MET A 8 32.15 21.54 -2.93
C MET A 8 30.64 21.56 -3.14
N ILE A 9 30.08 22.72 -2.88
CA ILE A 9 28.70 23.07 -3.23
C ILE A 9 28.71 23.39 -4.72
N LEU A 10 27.99 22.62 -5.51
CA LEU A 10 27.70 22.97 -6.89
C LEU A 10 26.22 23.29 -7.00
N ALA A 11 25.94 24.58 -7.04
CA ALA A 11 24.65 25.10 -7.45
C ALA A 11 24.49 24.91 -8.97
N LEU A 12 23.45 24.27 -9.41
CA LEU A 12 23.09 24.22 -10.83
C LEU A 12 21.66 24.70 -11.03
N SER A 13 21.64 25.92 -11.44
CA SER A 13 20.68 26.75 -12.19
C SER A 13 19.43 26.07 -12.77
N MET A 14 18.31 26.71 -12.41
CA MET A 14 17.02 26.69 -13.12
C MET A 14 17.18 27.00 -14.61
N VAL A 15 16.60 26.17 -15.43
CA VAL A 15 16.21 26.55 -16.80
C VAL A 15 14.70 26.55 -16.88
N LEU A 16 14.14 27.74 -16.81
CA LEU A 16 12.74 28.03 -17.05
C LEU A 16 12.56 28.15 -18.57
N SER A 17 12.05 27.15 -19.23
CA SER A 17 11.68 27.23 -20.64
C SER A 17 10.22 27.66 -20.77
N ILE A 18 10.05 28.93 -21.11
CA ILE A 18 8.77 29.54 -21.51
C ILE A 18 8.52 29.15 -22.96
N LEU A 19 7.46 28.40 -23.21
CA LEU A 19 6.98 28.16 -24.58
C LEU A 19 6.01 29.24 -24.98
N PRO A 20 6.14 29.82 -26.20
CA PRO A 20 5.25 30.86 -26.69
C PRO A 20 3.91 30.25 -27.15
N VAL A 21 2.85 30.85 -26.65
CA VAL A 21 1.48 30.65 -27.15
C VAL A 21 1.36 31.33 -28.52
N SER A 22 1.21 30.54 -29.58
CA SER A 22 0.84 31.06 -30.89
C SER A 22 -0.67 31.28 -30.92
N ALA A 23 -1.05 32.53 -30.95
CA ALA A 23 -2.41 32.96 -31.25
C ALA A 23 -2.69 32.75 -32.75
N PHE A 24 -3.68 31.93 -33.09
CA PHE A 24 -4.33 31.97 -34.39
C PHE A 24 -5.69 32.64 -34.19
N ALA A 25 -5.75 33.87 -34.66
CA ALA A 25 -7.02 34.53 -34.97
C ALA A 25 -7.37 34.22 -36.41
N ASP A 26 -8.52 33.66 -36.67
CA ASP A 26 -9.25 33.97 -37.91
C ASP A 26 -10.76 33.98 -37.65
N ALA A 27 -11.40 34.91 -38.31
CA ALA A 27 -12.72 35.37 -38.07
C ALA A 27 -13.77 34.52 -38.82
N GLY A 28 -14.95 34.40 -38.22
CA GLY A 28 -16.10 33.89 -38.96
C GLY A 28 -17.32 33.49 -38.12
N THR A 29 -18.12 34.46 -37.76
CA THR A 29 -19.60 34.50 -37.73
C THR A 29 -20.41 33.34 -37.08
N SER A 30 -21.26 33.78 -36.19
CA SER A 30 -22.65 33.34 -35.91
C SER A 30 -22.94 32.57 -34.65
N ALA A 31 -23.81 33.19 -33.89
CA ALA A 31 -24.40 32.83 -32.64
C ALA A 31 -25.02 31.43 -32.59
N ALA A 32 -24.73 30.73 -31.47
CA ALA A 32 -25.71 29.94 -30.74
C ALA A 32 -25.16 29.75 -29.33
N ALA A 33 -25.92 30.24 -28.35
CA ALA A 33 -25.69 29.99 -26.94
C ALA A 33 -25.81 28.47 -26.69
N ALA A 34 -24.73 27.82 -26.39
CA ALA A 34 -24.74 26.52 -25.83
C ALA A 34 -24.22 26.64 -24.36
N GLU A 35 -25.12 26.44 -23.44
CA GLU A 35 -24.76 26.23 -22.03
C GLU A 35 -23.71 25.13 -21.96
N THR A 36 -22.48 25.49 -21.66
CA THR A 36 -21.46 24.53 -21.31
C THR A 36 -21.70 24.09 -19.87
N THR A 37 -22.53 23.06 -19.73
CA THR A 37 -22.57 22.28 -18.51
C THR A 37 -21.16 21.73 -18.34
N ALA A 38 -20.41 22.26 -17.40
CA ALA A 38 -19.17 21.69 -16.95
C ALA A 38 -19.50 20.30 -16.38
N ALA A 39 -19.38 19.27 -17.20
CA ALA A 39 -19.33 17.91 -16.74
C ALA A 39 -18.05 17.81 -15.92
N GLY A 40 -18.18 17.91 -14.61
CA GLY A 40 -17.14 17.51 -13.69
C GLY A 40 -16.85 16.02 -13.96
N THR A 41 -15.77 15.75 -14.63
CA THR A 41 -15.17 14.42 -14.65
C THR A 41 -14.73 14.16 -13.20
N ASN A 42 -15.59 13.47 -12.44
CA ASN A 42 -15.13 12.76 -11.27
C ASN A 42 -14.14 11.71 -11.80
N GLU A 43 -12.87 12.05 -11.84
CA GLU A 43 -11.82 11.03 -11.87
C GLU A 43 -11.97 10.27 -10.56
N GLU A 44 -12.65 9.14 -10.63
CA GLU A 44 -12.62 8.14 -9.60
C GLU A 44 -11.15 7.73 -9.48
N THR A 45 -10.45 8.29 -8.51
CA THR A 45 -9.06 7.95 -8.21
C THR A 45 -9.05 6.50 -7.74
N THR A 46 -8.97 5.59 -8.70
CA THR A 46 -8.82 4.16 -8.39
C THR A 46 -7.48 3.98 -7.70
N ASN A 47 -7.53 3.47 -6.48
CA ASN A 47 -6.32 3.15 -5.73
C ASN A 47 -5.43 2.19 -6.54
N PRO A 48 -4.12 2.40 -6.60
CA PRO A 48 -3.24 1.46 -7.27
C PRO A 48 -3.32 0.08 -6.62
N VAL A 49 -3.49 -0.94 -7.45
CA VAL A 49 -3.53 -2.35 -7.02
C VAL A 49 -2.21 -3.01 -7.40
N VAL A 50 -1.50 -3.52 -6.40
CA VAL A 50 -0.24 -4.23 -6.55
C VAL A 50 -0.47 -5.72 -6.34
N THR A 51 -0.24 -6.52 -7.37
CA THR A 51 -0.33 -7.98 -7.30
C THR A 51 1.05 -8.59 -7.09
N ILE A 52 1.23 -9.31 -5.98
CA ILE A 52 2.44 -10.07 -5.65
C ILE A 52 2.17 -11.52 -5.99
N LYS A 53 2.79 -12.02 -7.07
CA LYS A 53 2.62 -13.40 -7.51
C LYS A 53 3.49 -14.34 -6.68
N ILE A 54 2.86 -15.41 -6.17
CA ILE A 54 3.50 -16.48 -5.43
C ILE A 54 3.65 -17.70 -6.32
N GLY A 55 4.88 -18.14 -6.54
CA GLY A 55 5.23 -19.29 -7.35
C GLY A 55 4.85 -20.64 -6.72
N ALA A 56 5.10 -21.71 -7.46
CA ALA A 56 4.79 -23.08 -7.02
C ALA A 56 5.58 -23.53 -5.79
N ASP A 57 6.74 -22.94 -5.58
CA ASP A 57 7.61 -23.13 -4.40
C ASP A 57 7.11 -22.41 -3.13
N GLY A 58 6.07 -21.60 -3.27
CA GLY A 58 5.52 -20.79 -2.19
C GLY A 58 6.35 -19.54 -1.86
N LEU A 59 7.16 -19.06 -2.82
CA LEU A 59 7.94 -17.83 -2.75
C LEU A 59 7.41 -16.80 -3.77
N PRO A 60 7.63 -15.50 -3.56
CA PRO A 60 7.31 -14.50 -4.56
C PRO A 60 8.15 -14.70 -5.84
N GLU A 61 7.54 -14.59 -7.01
CA GLU A 61 8.24 -14.67 -8.31
C GLU A 61 9.27 -13.54 -8.50
N LYS A 62 9.13 -12.45 -7.75
CA LYS A 62 10.07 -11.33 -7.67
C LYS A 62 10.40 -11.04 -6.22
N LEU A 63 11.58 -10.48 -5.96
CA LEU A 63 12.00 -10.12 -4.60
C LEU A 63 11.56 -8.71 -4.18
N SER A 64 11.05 -7.91 -5.10
CA SER A 64 10.54 -6.56 -4.78
C SER A 64 9.60 -6.03 -5.85
N GLY A 65 8.88 -4.98 -5.48
CA GLY A 65 7.97 -4.22 -6.34
C GLY A 65 7.52 -2.94 -5.66
N PRO A 66 6.52 -2.24 -6.23
CA PRO A 66 6.03 -0.99 -5.67
C PRO A 66 5.56 -1.15 -4.22
N GLY A 67 6.26 -0.52 -3.28
CA GLY A 67 5.92 -0.52 -1.86
C GLY A 67 6.02 -1.88 -1.15
N TRP A 68 6.79 -2.83 -1.68
CA TRP A 68 7.05 -4.10 -1.03
C TRP A 68 8.42 -4.69 -1.40
N SER A 69 8.94 -5.53 -0.53
CA SER A 69 10.16 -6.29 -0.75
C SER A 69 10.10 -7.63 -0.04
N CYS A 70 10.88 -8.60 -0.52
CA CYS A 70 11.06 -9.89 0.12
C CYS A 70 12.52 -10.06 0.51
N SER A 71 12.79 -10.65 1.67
CA SER A 71 14.17 -10.97 2.07
C SER A 71 14.80 -11.97 1.08
N GLU A 72 16.12 -11.97 0.94
CA GLU A 72 16.85 -12.91 0.05
C GLU A 72 16.53 -14.38 0.33
N SER A 73 16.26 -14.71 1.60
CA SER A 73 15.82 -16.06 1.99
C SER A 73 14.36 -16.36 1.62
N GLY A 74 13.60 -15.36 1.12
CA GLY A 74 12.17 -15.48 0.84
C GLY A 74 11.26 -15.63 2.06
N ARG A 75 11.78 -15.52 3.28
CA ARG A 75 11.04 -15.81 4.52
C ARG A 75 10.26 -14.64 5.09
N TRP A 76 10.57 -13.43 4.67
CA TRP A 76 9.88 -12.22 5.07
C TRP A 76 9.50 -11.39 3.85
N LEU A 77 8.20 -11.23 3.64
CA LEU A 77 7.62 -10.28 2.72
C LEU A 77 7.23 -9.05 3.51
N THR A 78 7.86 -7.92 3.21
CA THR A 78 7.59 -6.64 3.88
C THR A 78 6.82 -5.74 2.94
N ILE A 79 5.67 -5.24 3.39
CA ILE A 79 4.84 -4.26 2.68
C ILE A 79 4.95 -2.93 3.41
N THR A 80 5.40 -1.91 2.70
CA THR A 80 5.60 -0.55 3.22
C THR A 80 4.63 0.47 2.61
N GLY A 81 3.89 0.07 1.57
CA GLY A 81 3.05 0.99 0.81
C GLY A 81 3.84 1.84 -0.18
N VAL A 82 3.13 2.48 -1.08
CA VAL A 82 3.67 3.46 -2.03
C VAL A 82 3.48 4.85 -1.45
N GLU A 83 4.52 5.67 -1.49
CA GLU A 83 4.51 7.02 -0.95
C GLU A 83 3.39 7.86 -1.58
N ASN A 84 2.65 8.56 -0.72
CA ASN A 84 1.52 9.43 -1.09
C ASN A 84 0.38 8.72 -1.85
N ALA A 85 0.26 7.40 -1.70
CA ALA A 85 -0.79 6.63 -2.34
C ALA A 85 -1.46 5.66 -1.35
N LYS A 86 -2.77 5.55 -1.46
CA LYS A 86 -3.54 4.47 -0.87
C LYS A 86 -3.38 3.24 -1.76
N THR A 87 -2.57 2.27 -1.34
CA THR A 87 -2.20 1.13 -2.18
C THR A 87 -2.83 -0.17 -1.69
N GLU A 88 -3.45 -0.88 -2.60
CA GLU A 88 -4.03 -2.20 -2.34
C GLU A 88 -3.07 -3.31 -2.76
N TYR A 89 -2.91 -4.33 -1.93
CA TYR A 89 -2.04 -5.49 -2.18
C TYR A 89 -2.84 -6.77 -2.23
N ILE A 90 -2.48 -7.63 -3.18
CA ILE A 90 -3.05 -8.96 -3.36
C ILE A 90 -1.89 -9.96 -3.52
N LEU A 91 -1.82 -10.96 -2.65
CA LEU A 91 -0.94 -12.11 -2.85
C LEU A 91 -1.69 -13.15 -3.66
N SER A 92 -1.31 -13.32 -4.93
CA SER A 92 -2.01 -14.20 -5.88
C SER A 92 -1.18 -15.43 -6.25
N GLY A 93 -1.84 -16.49 -6.72
CA GLY A 93 -1.22 -17.74 -7.13
C GLY A 93 -1.20 -18.77 -6.00
N ASN A 94 -0.03 -19.26 -5.62
CA ASN A 94 0.08 -20.28 -4.57
C ASN A 94 0.09 -19.67 -3.15
N LYS A 95 0.08 -20.54 -2.15
CA LYS A 95 0.20 -20.14 -0.75
C LYS A 95 1.61 -19.63 -0.47
N TYR A 96 1.71 -18.45 0.13
CA TYR A 96 2.99 -17.98 0.64
C TYR A 96 3.36 -18.76 1.92
N ASN A 97 4.52 -19.37 1.92
CA ASN A 97 4.87 -20.33 2.98
C ASN A 97 5.42 -19.69 4.27
N TRP A 98 5.75 -18.38 4.21
CA TRP A 98 6.49 -17.69 5.27
C TRP A 98 5.71 -16.48 5.83
N ASN A 99 6.40 -15.47 6.33
CA ASN A 99 5.80 -14.39 7.09
C ASN A 99 5.60 -13.12 6.23
N VAL A 100 4.52 -12.40 6.49
CA VAL A 100 4.22 -11.10 5.91
C VAL A 100 4.26 -10.05 7.01
N ALA A 101 4.95 -8.94 6.79
CA ALA A 101 4.96 -7.80 7.69
C ALA A 101 4.44 -6.55 6.96
N ILE A 102 3.45 -5.88 7.52
CA ILE A 102 3.02 -4.55 7.11
C ILE A 102 3.63 -3.56 8.11
N THR A 103 4.68 -2.87 7.69
CA THR A 103 5.49 -2.04 8.58
C THR A 103 4.99 -0.61 8.63
N ASN A 104 5.31 0.08 9.74
CA ASN A 104 4.97 1.49 9.91
C ASN A 104 5.85 2.36 8.99
N SER A 105 5.27 2.77 7.87
CA SER A 105 5.93 3.62 6.87
C SER A 105 5.24 4.98 6.68
N GLY A 106 4.11 5.22 7.35
CA GLY A 106 3.26 6.40 7.14
C GLY A 106 2.48 6.37 5.82
N ASN A 107 2.44 5.22 5.13
CA ASN A 107 1.68 5.05 3.89
C ASN A 107 0.42 4.23 4.16
N GLU A 108 -0.67 4.51 3.44
CA GLU A 108 -1.90 3.74 3.51
C GLU A 108 -1.75 2.41 2.77
N VAL A 109 -1.89 1.30 3.49
CA VAL A 109 -1.73 -0.08 2.99
C VAL A 109 -3.00 -0.88 3.20
N TYR A 110 -3.56 -1.42 2.13
CA TYR A 110 -4.72 -2.29 2.16
C TYR A 110 -4.36 -3.69 1.67
N LEU A 111 -4.31 -4.68 2.56
CA LEU A 111 -4.10 -6.08 2.17
C LEU A 111 -5.46 -6.72 1.92
N ARG A 112 -5.81 -6.91 0.62
CA ARG A 112 -7.14 -7.37 0.21
C ARG A 112 -7.29 -8.88 0.25
N ASP A 113 -6.25 -9.60 -0.17
CA ASP A 113 -6.31 -11.06 -0.25
C ASP A 113 -4.93 -11.69 -0.23
N GLY A 114 -4.88 -12.96 0.15
CA GLY A 114 -3.69 -13.78 0.14
C GLY A 114 -3.85 -15.02 1.03
N VAL A 115 -3.09 -16.05 0.74
CA VAL A 115 -3.00 -17.23 1.60
C VAL A 115 -1.59 -17.34 2.15
N VAL A 116 -1.44 -17.13 3.45
CA VAL A 116 -0.15 -17.12 4.17
C VAL A 116 -0.13 -18.23 5.20
N LYS A 117 0.82 -19.15 5.07
CA LYS A 117 1.01 -20.25 6.04
C LYS A 117 1.80 -19.82 7.27
N GLY A 118 2.54 -18.73 7.17
CA GLY A 118 3.26 -18.14 8.28
C GLY A 118 2.43 -17.08 9.00
N GLN A 119 3.12 -16.16 9.63
CA GLN A 119 2.55 -15.08 10.42
C GLN A 119 2.31 -13.84 9.56
N LEU A 120 1.16 -13.19 9.75
CA LEU A 120 0.91 -11.82 9.34
C LEU A 120 1.16 -10.88 10.53
N TRP A 121 2.12 -9.98 10.42
CA TRP A 121 2.38 -8.94 11.40
C TRP A 121 1.90 -7.57 10.86
N VAL A 122 1.02 -6.89 11.60
CA VAL A 122 0.46 -5.59 11.23
C VAL A 122 0.95 -4.55 12.22
N GLY A 123 1.96 -3.79 11.82
CA GLY A 123 2.59 -2.74 12.64
C GLY A 123 2.34 -1.32 12.12
N ASN A 124 1.77 -1.16 10.94
CA ASN A 124 1.44 0.14 10.36
C ASN A 124 0.05 0.62 10.85
N PRO A 125 -0.08 1.80 11.50
CA PRO A 125 -1.36 2.32 11.96
C PRO A 125 -2.34 2.63 10.82
N ASP A 126 -1.85 2.94 9.61
CA ASP A 126 -2.63 3.25 8.43
C ASP A 126 -2.89 2.00 7.55
N ALA A 127 -2.61 0.81 8.08
CA ALA A 127 -2.89 -0.44 7.39
C ALA A 127 -4.28 -0.98 7.69
N CYS A 128 -4.90 -1.59 6.68
CA CYS A 128 -6.15 -2.33 6.80
C CYS A 128 -6.06 -3.69 6.10
N VAL A 129 -6.32 -4.76 6.83
CA VAL A 129 -6.41 -6.11 6.29
C VAL A 129 -7.88 -6.41 5.99
N LEU A 130 -8.22 -6.50 4.72
CA LEU A 130 -9.61 -6.62 4.23
C LEU A 130 -10.02 -8.08 3.98
N GLY A 131 -9.06 -8.99 3.80
CA GLY A 131 -9.37 -10.37 3.46
C GLY A 131 -8.14 -11.28 3.54
N GLY A 132 -8.27 -12.48 3.00
CA GLY A 132 -7.22 -13.49 2.96
C GLY A 132 -7.34 -14.57 4.03
N SER A 133 -6.35 -15.47 4.04
CA SER A 133 -6.27 -16.58 5.01
C SER A 133 -4.85 -16.68 5.58
N TYR A 134 -4.75 -16.61 6.89
CA TYR A 134 -3.49 -16.51 7.62
C TYR A 134 -3.44 -17.57 8.72
N ALA A 135 -2.32 -18.27 8.86
CA ALA A 135 -2.19 -19.23 9.96
C ALA A 135 -2.16 -18.51 11.31
N GLU A 136 -1.46 -17.39 11.38
CA GLU A 136 -1.37 -16.55 12.57
C GLU A 136 -1.35 -15.08 12.17
N ALA A 137 -1.93 -14.20 12.99
CA ALA A 137 -1.77 -12.76 12.89
C ALA A 137 -1.37 -12.14 14.22
N VAL A 138 -0.50 -11.14 14.17
CA VAL A 138 -0.15 -10.26 15.27
C VAL A 138 -0.52 -8.84 14.88
N LEU A 139 -1.47 -8.26 15.57
CA LEU A 139 -1.94 -6.90 15.38
C LEU A 139 -1.33 -5.99 16.45
N GLU A 140 -0.37 -5.16 16.05
CA GLU A 140 0.27 -4.15 16.90
C GLU A 140 -0.39 -2.78 16.69
N ASN A 141 -0.76 -2.50 15.44
CA ASN A 141 -1.42 -1.28 15.01
C ASN A 141 -2.31 -1.57 13.78
N GLY A 142 -3.02 -0.54 13.28
CA GLY A 142 -3.86 -0.65 12.09
C GLY A 142 -5.19 -1.36 12.37
N THR A 143 -5.77 -1.93 11.33
CA THR A 143 -7.12 -2.52 11.38
C THR A 143 -7.15 -3.89 10.71
N ILE A 144 -7.84 -4.83 11.31
CA ILE A 144 -8.32 -6.07 10.67
C ILE A 144 -9.83 -5.90 10.45
N ASP A 145 -10.27 -5.93 9.17
CA ASP A 145 -11.66 -5.75 8.76
C ASP A 145 -12.17 -6.91 7.88
N GLY A 146 -11.52 -8.04 7.94
CA GLY A 146 -11.90 -9.27 7.21
C GLY A 146 -10.82 -10.34 7.30
N GLY A 147 -11.04 -11.44 6.57
CA GLY A 147 -10.10 -12.56 6.49
C GLY A 147 -10.38 -13.69 7.47
N THR A 148 -9.55 -14.72 7.38
CA THR A 148 -9.61 -15.93 8.21
C THR A 148 -8.26 -16.15 8.88
N TYR A 149 -8.27 -16.38 10.19
CA TYR A 149 -7.06 -16.47 11.00
C TYR A 149 -7.11 -17.74 11.85
N GLY A 150 -6.03 -18.53 11.82
CA GLY A 150 -5.86 -19.66 12.73
C GLY A 150 -5.69 -19.17 14.17
N LYS A 151 -4.85 -18.15 14.37
CA LYS A 151 -4.65 -17.48 15.65
C LYS A 151 -4.53 -15.96 15.44
N LEU A 152 -5.10 -15.19 16.35
CA LEU A 152 -4.88 -13.74 16.45
C LEU A 152 -4.27 -13.40 17.81
N THR A 153 -3.20 -12.62 17.79
CA THR A 153 -2.65 -11.94 18.98
C THR A 153 -2.84 -10.45 18.78
N GLU A 154 -3.63 -9.84 19.65
CA GLU A 154 -3.93 -8.41 19.62
C GLU A 154 -3.12 -7.70 20.72
N ASN A 155 -2.15 -6.89 20.31
CA ASN A 155 -1.34 -6.04 21.20
C ASN A 155 -1.73 -4.56 21.06
N GLY A 156 -2.51 -4.22 20.03
CA GLY A 156 -2.99 -2.88 19.71
C GLY A 156 -3.82 -2.89 18.43
N GLY A 157 -4.14 -1.72 17.91
CA GLY A 157 -4.94 -1.58 16.69
C GLY A 157 -6.44 -1.80 16.90
N SER A 158 -7.15 -2.23 15.84
CA SER A 158 -8.59 -2.42 15.84
C SER A 158 -9.01 -3.65 15.04
N VAL A 159 -9.90 -4.46 15.59
CA VAL A 159 -10.53 -5.59 14.90
C VAL A 159 -11.99 -5.24 14.64
N LYS A 160 -12.37 -5.08 13.36
CA LYS A 160 -13.74 -4.76 12.94
C LYS A 160 -14.47 -5.96 12.34
N GLY A 161 -13.72 -6.90 11.76
CA GLY A 161 -14.27 -8.07 11.11
C GLY A 161 -13.25 -9.22 11.00
N GLY A 162 -13.71 -10.35 10.48
CA GLY A 162 -12.88 -11.54 10.26
C GLY A 162 -13.37 -12.76 11.04
N TYR A 163 -12.85 -13.92 10.69
CA TYR A 163 -13.08 -15.18 11.38
C TYR A 163 -11.79 -15.64 12.07
N PHE A 164 -11.87 -15.90 13.38
CA PHE A 164 -10.73 -16.25 14.21
C PHE A 164 -10.99 -17.61 14.89
N LYS A 165 -10.09 -18.55 14.71
CA LYS A 165 -10.17 -19.86 15.35
C LYS A 165 -9.72 -19.80 16.80
N ASP A 166 -8.67 -19.02 17.07
CA ASP A 166 -8.11 -18.80 18.40
C ASP A 166 -7.70 -17.33 18.56
N ILE A 167 -7.99 -16.74 19.71
CA ILE A 167 -7.75 -15.32 19.98
C ILE A 167 -7.05 -15.18 21.32
N SER A 168 -5.90 -14.50 21.34
CA SER A 168 -5.18 -14.13 22.57
C SER A 168 -4.91 -12.62 22.58
N GLY A 169 -5.02 -12.02 23.76
CA GLY A 169 -4.73 -10.59 23.96
C GLY A 169 -5.94 -9.65 23.82
N LEU A 170 -7.15 -10.15 23.50
CA LEU A 170 -8.35 -9.29 23.46
C LEU A 170 -8.56 -8.59 24.81
N GLN A 171 -8.30 -7.31 24.84
CA GLN A 171 -8.89 -6.41 25.82
C GLN A 171 -10.36 -6.26 25.41
N SER A 172 -11.25 -6.93 26.15
CA SER A 172 -12.70 -6.85 25.93
C SER A 172 -13.17 -5.40 26.10
N THR A 173 -13.20 -4.64 25.02
CA THR A 173 -14.03 -3.44 24.95
C THR A 173 -15.43 -3.87 24.52
N THR A 174 -16.18 -4.39 25.46
CA THR A 174 -17.63 -4.51 25.34
C THR A 174 -18.17 -3.08 25.30
N GLN A 175 -18.43 -2.57 24.11
CA GLN A 175 -19.32 -1.42 23.99
C GLN A 175 -20.75 -1.93 24.15
N GLN A 176 -21.38 -1.49 25.23
CA GLN A 176 -22.83 -1.56 25.45
C GLN A 176 -23.55 -0.59 24.52
#